data_b4a87310b02fcee9aea982559732d77f
#
_entry.id   b4a87310b02fcee9aea982559732d77f
#
_cell.length_a   1.000
_cell.length_b   1.000
_cell.length_c   1.000
_cell.angle_alpha   90.00
_cell.angle_beta   90.00
_cell.angle_gamma   90.00
#
_symmetry.space_group_name_H-M   'P 1'
#
loop_
_entity.id
_entity.type
_entity.pdbx_description
1 polymer ?
#
loop_
_entity_poly.entity_id
_entity_poly.type
_entity_poly.pdbx_seq_one_letter_code
_entity_poly.pdbx_strand_id
1 'polypeptide(L)'
;MILVMKNKALPLSGSEPTYTNRLWGRTVGIGNNNCYAYAVGDYEQMRLQKSVPGERAGIRNLSHTYTHCKGLPQRVVADNPKKIYIAKAEEKCKPKHYKVMMFVAPGNKRNYFRQGDFHFYKQHGTVEYKVKKGDTYDAIAKFFKVSVLRVKRAGKLIPGKLLKFKANVFSHKRGWATGPLLIDAKGKSIQDPRAASRNYPGLNYKKYCSSFCVKNNGIKVGHTHTKVGQKTR
;
A
#
# COMPACT_ATOMS: atom_id res chain seq x y z
N MET A 1 13.83 5.92 33.90
CA MET A 1 14.40 4.96 32.93
C MET A 1 13.44 4.84 31.77
N ILE A 2 13.67 5.58 30.66
CA ILE A 2 12.79 5.54 29.48
C ILE A 2 13.15 4.28 28.72
N LEU A 3 12.24 3.30 28.73
CA LEU A 3 12.35 2.10 27.88
C LEU A 3 12.25 2.56 26.42
N VAL A 4 13.39 2.68 25.76
CA VAL A 4 13.41 2.81 24.30
C VAL A 4 12.91 1.49 23.72
N MET A 5 11.62 1.41 23.42
CA MET A 5 11.09 0.28 22.68
C MET A 5 11.82 0.23 21.34
N LYS A 6 12.77 -0.70 21.19
CA LYS A 6 13.35 -1.03 19.88
C LYS A 6 12.17 -1.31 18.95
N ASN A 7 12.00 -0.49 17.92
CA ASN A 7 10.98 -0.70 16.88
C ASN A 7 11.20 -2.08 16.25
N LYS A 8 10.51 -3.08 16.79
CA LYS A 8 10.55 -4.44 16.27
C LYS A 8 9.89 -4.42 14.89
N ALA A 9 10.56 -4.98 13.91
CA ALA A 9 10.00 -5.09 12.55
C ALA A 9 8.64 -5.81 12.62
N LEU A 10 7.67 -5.32 11.86
CA LEU A 10 6.35 -5.94 11.79
C LEU A 10 6.45 -7.36 11.25
N PRO A 11 5.66 -8.32 11.77
CA PRO A 11 5.79 -9.72 11.41
C PRO A 11 5.40 -9.97 9.94
N LEU A 12 6.15 -10.87 9.30
CA LEU A 12 5.83 -11.40 7.98
C LEU A 12 5.05 -12.72 8.12
N SER A 13 4.03 -12.91 7.28
CA SER A 13 3.29 -14.17 7.19
C SER A 13 4.08 -15.24 6.44
N GLY A 14 4.98 -14.81 5.55
CA GLY A 14 5.65 -15.63 4.55
C GLY A 14 4.94 -15.67 3.20
N SER A 15 3.82 -14.95 3.08
CA SER A 15 2.98 -14.91 1.86
C SER A 15 2.87 -13.49 1.28
N GLU A 16 3.73 -12.58 1.72
CA GLU A 16 3.76 -11.22 1.22
C GLU A 16 4.12 -11.20 -0.27
N PRO A 17 3.44 -10.38 -1.08
CA PRO A 17 3.78 -10.21 -2.48
C PRO A 17 5.17 -9.57 -2.63
N THR A 18 5.88 -9.92 -3.69
CA THR A 18 7.10 -9.22 -4.07
C THR A 18 6.77 -7.78 -4.47
N TYR A 19 7.54 -6.81 -3.96
CA TYR A 19 7.50 -5.47 -4.51
C TYR A 19 8.05 -5.48 -5.93
N THR A 20 7.29 -4.96 -6.86
CA THR A 20 7.72 -4.73 -8.25
C THR A 20 6.98 -3.53 -8.83
N ASN A 21 7.67 -2.79 -9.70
CA ASN A 21 7.08 -1.66 -10.41
C ASN A 21 6.67 -2.00 -11.85
N ARG A 22 6.82 -3.28 -12.28
CA ARG A 22 6.64 -3.68 -13.69
C ARG A 22 5.23 -3.39 -14.23
N LEU A 23 4.20 -3.79 -13.47
CA LEU A 23 2.81 -3.67 -13.89
C LEU A 23 2.19 -2.33 -13.45
N TRP A 24 2.32 -2.07 -12.15
CA TRP A 24 1.73 -0.91 -11.49
C TRP A 24 2.39 0.43 -11.85
N GLY A 25 3.64 0.41 -12.35
CA GLY A 25 4.40 1.58 -12.78
C GLY A 25 4.21 1.94 -14.24
N ARG A 26 3.46 1.17 -15.02
CA ARG A 26 3.07 1.52 -16.39
C ARG A 26 2.00 2.59 -16.36
N THR A 27 1.86 3.36 -17.45
CA THR A 27 0.85 4.43 -17.59
C THR A 27 -0.55 3.97 -17.20
N VAL A 28 -0.97 2.81 -17.71
CA VAL A 28 -2.28 2.19 -17.37
C VAL A 28 -2.37 1.84 -15.88
N GLY A 29 -1.32 1.27 -15.29
CA GLY A 29 -1.28 0.93 -13.87
C GLY A 29 -1.35 2.16 -12.97
N ILE A 30 -0.71 3.26 -13.41
CA ILE A 30 -0.73 4.54 -12.69
C ILE A 30 -2.12 5.18 -12.80
N GLY A 31 -2.63 5.38 -14.00
CA GLY A 31 -3.85 6.16 -14.26
C GLY A 31 -5.15 5.48 -13.84
N ASN A 32 -5.21 4.14 -13.88
CA ASN A 32 -6.46 3.42 -13.66
C ASN A 32 -6.60 2.79 -12.26
N ASN A 33 -5.56 2.84 -11.44
CA ASN A 33 -5.59 2.20 -10.13
C ASN A 33 -5.13 3.17 -9.04
N ASN A 34 -5.91 3.29 -7.98
CA ASN A 34 -5.55 4.12 -6.83
C ASN A 34 -4.80 3.35 -5.74
N CYS A 35 -4.55 3.98 -4.60
CA CYS A 35 -3.85 3.39 -3.46
C CYS A 35 -4.58 2.17 -2.88
N TYR A 36 -5.92 2.15 -2.87
CA TYR A 36 -6.72 1.04 -2.36
C TYR A 36 -6.59 -0.19 -3.27
N ALA A 37 -6.87 -0.04 -4.57
CA ALA A 37 -6.72 -1.11 -5.55
C ALA A 37 -5.29 -1.70 -5.53
N TYR A 38 -4.27 -0.83 -5.48
CA TYR A 38 -2.87 -1.24 -5.35
C TYR A 38 -2.61 -2.05 -4.09
N ALA A 39 -3.03 -1.53 -2.93
CA ALA A 39 -2.72 -2.17 -1.64
C ALA A 39 -3.32 -3.57 -1.53
N VAL A 40 -4.52 -3.79 -2.05
CA VAL A 40 -5.18 -5.10 -2.01
C VAL A 40 -4.87 -5.99 -3.22
N GLY A 41 -4.13 -5.47 -4.22
CA GLY A 41 -3.66 -6.26 -5.36
C GLY A 41 -4.69 -6.44 -6.47
N ASP A 42 -5.72 -5.59 -6.56
CA ASP A 42 -6.72 -5.60 -7.61
C ASP A 42 -6.30 -4.69 -8.77
N TYR A 43 -5.51 -5.23 -9.68
CA TYR A 43 -5.09 -4.53 -10.89
C TYR A 43 -6.16 -4.59 -11.97
N GLU A 44 -6.51 -3.41 -12.52
CA GLU A 44 -7.42 -3.30 -13.66
C GLU A 44 -6.80 -2.38 -14.73
N GLN A 45 -6.93 -2.80 -15.99
CA GLN A 45 -6.46 -2.01 -17.13
C GLN A 45 -7.41 -0.87 -17.48
N MET A 46 -8.70 -1.08 -17.24
CA MET A 46 -9.76 -0.13 -17.56
C MET A 46 -10.63 0.10 -16.33
N ARG A 47 -10.34 1.12 -15.57
CA ARG A 47 -11.13 1.52 -14.41
C ARG A 47 -11.52 2.98 -14.52
N LEU A 48 -12.81 3.25 -14.65
CA LEU A 48 -13.35 4.61 -14.83
C LEU A 48 -13.28 5.47 -13.57
N GLN A 49 -13.36 4.84 -12.39
CA GLN A 49 -13.53 5.55 -11.14
C GLN A 49 -12.50 5.11 -10.10
N LYS A 50 -12.20 6.02 -9.18
CA LYS A 50 -11.41 5.72 -8.00
C LYS A 50 -12.11 4.64 -7.17
N SER A 51 -11.48 3.48 -6.98
CA SER A 51 -12.02 2.45 -6.07
C SER A 51 -12.12 2.98 -4.66
N VAL A 52 -13.25 2.79 -4.02
CA VAL A 52 -13.56 3.30 -2.69
C VAL A 52 -13.96 2.15 -1.77
N PRO A 53 -13.52 2.13 -0.48
CA PRO A 53 -13.92 1.10 0.45
C PRO A 53 -15.43 0.97 0.60
N GLY A 54 -15.95 -0.25 0.43
CA GLY A 54 -17.37 -0.57 0.48
C GLY A 54 -18.10 -0.51 -0.87
N GLU A 55 -17.46 0.02 -1.90
CA GLU A 55 -18.08 0.19 -3.22
C GLU A 55 -18.48 -1.16 -3.85
N ARG A 56 -17.61 -2.17 -3.76
CA ARG A 56 -17.93 -3.52 -4.25
C ARG A 56 -19.07 -4.19 -3.47
N ALA A 57 -19.17 -3.89 -2.18
CA ALA A 57 -20.25 -4.37 -1.32
C ALA A 57 -21.57 -3.60 -1.51
N GLY A 58 -21.62 -2.63 -2.42
CA GLY A 58 -22.80 -1.80 -2.64
C GLY A 58 -23.07 -0.78 -1.50
N ILE A 59 -22.11 -0.56 -0.63
CA ILE A 59 -22.25 0.39 0.48
C ILE A 59 -22.11 1.81 -0.06
N ARG A 60 -23.16 2.61 0.08
CA ARG A 60 -23.19 4.00 -0.38
C ARG A 60 -22.07 4.82 0.24
N ASN A 61 -21.35 5.53 -0.60
CA ASN A 61 -20.21 6.33 -0.16
C ASN A 61 -20.69 7.71 0.28
N LEU A 62 -20.55 7.98 1.57
CA LEU A 62 -20.83 9.31 2.11
C LEU A 62 -19.48 10.05 2.20
N SER A 63 -19.38 11.19 1.51
CA SER A 63 -18.14 11.98 1.38
C SER A 63 -17.47 12.35 2.70
N HIS A 64 -18.23 12.52 3.77
CA HIS A 64 -17.71 12.83 5.10
C HIS A 64 -17.05 11.64 5.83
N THR A 65 -17.15 10.42 5.32
CA THR A 65 -16.54 9.23 5.97
C THR A 65 -15.03 9.23 5.93
N TYR A 66 -14.40 9.98 5.04
CA TYR A 66 -12.93 10.06 4.93
C TYR A 66 -12.27 10.95 5.98
N THR A 67 -13.03 11.76 6.68
CA THR A 67 -12.52 12.60 7.79
C THR A 67 -12.28 11.80 9.07
N HIS A 68 -12.95 10.65 9.18
CA HIS A 68 -12.93 9.80 10.35
C HIS A 68 -12.76 8.33 9.97
N CYS A 69 -12.09 7.55 10.82
CA CYS A 69 -11.95 6.12 10.60
C CYS A 69 -13.23 5.31 10.83
N LYS A 70 -14.28 5.94 11.38
CA LYS A 70 -15.53 5.26 11.75
C LYS A 70 -16.19 4.60 10.53
N GLY A 71 -16.36 3.28 10.59
CA GLY A 71 -16.99 2.48 9.54
C GLY A 71 -16.12 2.17 8.32
N LEU A 72 -15.01 2.91 8.07
CA LEU A 72 -14.15 2.65 6.91
C LEU A 72 -13.46 1.28 6.93
N PRO A 73 -12.89 0.82 8.06
CA PRO A 73 -12.30 -0.53 8.13
C PRO A 73 -13.31 -1.63 7.82
N GLN A 74 -14.54 -1.52 8.30
CA GLN A 74 -15.61 -2.49 8.05
C GLN A 74 -15.99 -2.54 6.56
N ARG A 75 -15.96 -1.40 5.86
CA ARG A 75 -16.20 -1.33 4.42
C ARG A 75 -15.11 -2.04 3.61
N VAL A 76 -13.84 -1.92 4.02
CA VAL A 76 -12.72 -2.66 3.39
C VAL A 76 -12.97 -4.17 3.49
N VAL A 77 -13.41 -4.66 4.68
CA VAL A 77 -13.74 -6.07 4.87
C VAL A 77 -14.96 -6.47 4.06
N ALA A 78 -16.00 -5.63 4.02
CA ALA A 78 -17.24 -5.92 3.31
C ALA A 78 -17.03 -6.12 1.80
N ASP A 79 -16.04 -5.46 1.19
CA ASP A 79 -15.71 -5.67 -0.23
C ASP A 79 -15.25 -7.12 -0.52
N ASN A 80 -14.64 -7.81 0.45
CA ASN A 80 -14.15 -9.19 0.31
C ASN A 80 -14.16 -9.94 1.66
N PRO A 81 -15.32 -10.24 2.25
CA PRO A 81 -15.45 -10.69 3.64
C PRO A 81 -14.75 -12.03 3.95
N LYS A 82 -14.58 -12.91 2.95
CA LYS A 82 -13.88 -14.19 3.08
C LYS A 82 -12.36 -14.09 2.84
N LYS A 83 -11.86 -12.91 2.45
CA LYS A 83 -10.49 -12.73 1.98
C LYS A 83 -9.74 -11.58 2.66
N ILE A 84 -10.46 -10.73 3.38
CA ILE A 84 -9.90 -9.61 4.15
C ILE A 84 -10.46 -9.66 5.57
N TYR A 85 -9.59 -9.51 6.56
CA TYR A 85 -10.01 -9.37 7.95
C TYR A 85 -9.18 -8.29 8.67
N ILE A 86 -9.77 -7.65 9.67
CA ILE A 86 -9.08 -6.69 10.53
C ILE A 86 -8.11 -7.44 11.44
N ALA A 87 -6.90 -6.92 11.59
CA ALA A 87 -5.87 -7.47 12.46
C ALA A 87 -5.10 -6.33 13.15
N LYS A 88 -4.47 -6.61 14.29
CA LYS A 88 -3.53 -5.66 14.89
C LYS A 88 -2.29 -5.49 14.01
N ALA A 89 -1.63 -4.35 14.07
CA ALA A 89 -0.43 -4.08 13.26
C ALA A 89 0.68 -5.12 13.55
N GLU A 90 0.84 -5.48 14.81
CA GLU A 90 1.84 -6.42 15.32
C GLU A 90 1.44 -7.89 15.15
N GLU A 91 0.19 -8.15 14.81
CA GLU A 91 -0.31 -9.51 14.59
C GLU A 91 0.22 -10.08 13.27
N LYS A 92 0.71 -11.30 13.30
CA LYS A 92 1.11 -12.03 12.07
C LYS A 92 -0.14 -12.44 11.29
N CYS A 93 -0.19 -12.13 10.01
CA CYS A 93 -1.27 -12.61 9.15
C CYS A 93 -1.23 -14.13 8.98
N LYS A 94 -2.40 -14.75 8.79
CA LYS A 94 -2.52 -16.17 8.42
C LYS A 94 -1.77 -16.47 7.11
N PRO A 95 -1.37 -17.72 6.85
CA PRO A 95 -0.83 -18.11 5.55
C PRO A 95 -1.70 -17.63 4.39
N LYS A 96 -1.08 -17.33 3.26
CA LYS A 96 -1.71 -16.77 2.04
C LYS A 96 -2.30 -15.36 2.22
N HIS A 97 -1.96 -14.64 3.31
CA HIS A 97 -2.37 -13.24 3.54
C HIS A 97 -1.15 -12.38 3.84
N TYR A 98 -1.25 -11.09 3.56
CA TYR A 98 -0.23 -10.08 3.85
C TYR A 98 -0.86 -8.85 4.52
N LYS A 99 -0.03 -8.04 5.19
CA LYS A 99 -0.47 -6.85 5.92
C LYS A 99 -0.74 -5.67 4.97
N VAL A 100 -1.87 -5.01 5.21
CA VAL A 100 -2.23 -3.72 4.62
C VAL A 100 -2.58 -2.77 5.75
N MET A 101 -2.17 -1.50 5.66
CA MET A 101 -2.50 -0.47 6.65
C MET A 101 -3.23 0.69 6.01
N MET A 102 -4.22 1.22 6.71
CA MET A 102 -5.09 2.31 6.26
C MET A 102 -4.93 3.54 7.14
N PHE A 103 -4.84 4.68 6.48
CA PHE A 103 -4.79 6.01 7.09
C PHE A 103 -5.79 6.94 6.42
N VAL A 104 -6.16 8.02 7.11
CA VAL A 104 -6.96 9.10 6.54
C VAL A 104 -6.32 10.46 6.77
N ALA A 105 -6.48 11.34 5.79
CA ALA A 105 -6.25 12.76 5.90
C ALA A 105 -7.61 13.42 6.15
N PRO A 106 -7.82 14.03 7.31
CA PRO A 106 -9.05 14.82 7.55
C PRO A 106 -9.17 15.93 6.50
N GLY A 107 -10.39 16.19 6.05
CA GLY A 107 -10.67 17.26 5.11
C GLY A 107 -10.30 18.63 5.68
N ASN A 108 -10.01 19.55 4.79
CA ASN A 108 -9.77 20.96 5.13
C ASN A 108 -10.61 21.85 4.20
N LYS A 109 -11.46 22.70 4.78
CA LYS A 109 -12.33 23.62 4.04
C LYS A 109 -11.57 24.61 3.13
N ARG A 110 -10.27 24.84 3.40
CA ARG A 110 -9.43 25.82 2.71
C ARG A 110 -8.68 25.25 1.49
N ASN A 111 -8.77 23.96 1.20
CA ASN A 111 -8.05 23.37 0.07
C ASN A 111 -8.94 22.47 -0.80
N TYR A 112 -8.39 22.03 -1.94
CA TYR A 112 -9.08 21.18 -2.91
C TYR A 112 -9.65 19.88 -2.31
N PHE A 113 -9.00 19.33 -1.26
CA PHE A 113 -9.42 18.10 -0.59
C PHE A 113 -10.35 18.36 0.61
N ARG A 114 -11.38 19.18 0.43
CA ARG A 114 -12.34 19.57 1.48
C ARG A 114 -12.94 18.40 2.25
N GLN A 115 -13.13 17.27 1.58
CA GLN A 115 -13.78 16.07 2.11
C GLN A 115 -12.80 15.08 2.76
N GLY A 116 -11.51 15.38 2.76
CA GLY A 116 -10.48 14.44 3.20
C GLY A 116 -10.18 13.37 2.15
N ASP A 117 -9.29 12.46 2.51
CA ASP A 117 -8.92 11.33 1.66
C ASP A 117 -8.43 10.16 2.51
N PHE A 118 -8.39 8.96 1.93
CA PHE A 118 -7.82 7.76 2.52
C PHE A 118 -6.53 7.36 1.79
N HIS A 119 -5.67 6.63 2.51
CA HIS A 119 -4.43 6.11 1.94
C HIS A 119 -4.09 4.73 2.48
N PHE A 120 -3.51 3.90 1.62
CA PHE A 120 -3.19 2.52 1.94
C PHE A 120 -1.72 2.21 1.71
N TYR A 121 -1.18 1.35 2.58
CA TYR A 121 0.18 0.80 2.51
C TYR A 121 0.11 -0.72 2.43
N LYS A 122 1.01 -1.32 1.65
CA LYS A 122 1.11 -2.74 1.38
C LYS A 122 2.44 -3.29 1.84
N GLN A 123 2.42 -4.37 2.63
CA GLN A 123 3.64 -5.06 3.08
C GLN A 123 4.20 -5.99 2.00
N HIS A 124 5.53 -6.05 1.94
CA HIS A 124 6.29 -6.93 1.05
C HIS A 124 7.34 -7.69 1.85
N GLY A 125 7.55 -8.95 1.49
CA GLY A 125 8.60 -9.81 2.05
C GLY A 125 9.83 -9.93 1.13
N THR A 126 9.70 -9.47 -0.11
CA THR A 126 10.73 -9.50 -1.15
C THR A 126 10.61 -8.24 -2.00
N VAL A 127 11.74 -7.74 -2.51
CA VAL A 127 11.79 -6.60 -3.42
C VAL A 127 12.50 -6.96 -4.72
N GLU A 128 12.00 -6.44 -5.84
CA GLU A 128 12.75 -6.28 -7.08
C GLU A 128 13.23 -4.83 -7.16
N TYR A 129 14.55 -4.66 -7.03
CA TYR A 129 15.20 -3.36 -7.05
C TYR A 129 15.95 -3.16 -8.37
N LYS A 130 15.62 -2.10 -9.11
CA LYS A 130 16.36 -1.71 -10.31
C LYS A 130 17.57 -0.89 -9.91
N VAL A 131 18.77 -1.42 -10.15
CA VAL A 131 20.03 -0.75 -9.85
C VAL A 131 20.13 0.57 -10.60
N LYS A 132 20.53 1.61 -9.88
CA LYS A 132 20.77 2.96 -10.42
C LYS A 132 22.26 3.21 -10.57
N LYS A 133 22.63 4.15 -11.43
CA LYS A 133 24.02 4.65 -11.51
C LYS A 133 24.41 5.24 -10.15
N GLY A 134 25.58 4.87 -9.62
CA GLY A 134 26.07 5.33 -8.32
C GLY A 134 25.57 4.53 -7.10
N ASP A 135 24.73 3.50 -7.29
CA ASP A 135 24.35 2.63 -6.17
C ASP A 135 25.56 1.89 -5.60
N THR A 136 25.56 1.74 -4.26
CA THR A 136 26.48 0.87 -3.55
C THR A 136 25.69 -0.19 -2.77
N TYR A 137 26.33 -1.34 -2.49
CA TYR A 137 25.70 -2.40 -1.69
C TYR A 137 25.29 -1.89 -0.30
N ASP A 138 26.11 -1.05 0.32
CA ASP A 138 25.85 -0.47 1.63
C ASP A 138 24.66 0.49 1.62
N ALA A 139 24.57 1.36 0.62
CA ALA A 139 23.44 2.29 0.46
C ALA A 139 22.13 1.53 0.28
N ILE A 140 22.10 0.50 -0.58
CA ILE A 140 20.92 -0.35 -0.79
C ILE A 140 20.57 -1.11 0.49
N ALA A 141 21.55 -1.73 1.15
CA ALA A 141 21.36 -2.47 2.40
C ALA A 141 20.80 -1.57 3.52
N LYS A 142 21.36 -0.37 3.68
CA LYS A 142 20.90 0.65 4.63
C LYS A 142 19.47 1.10 4.34
N PHE A 143 19.15 1.36 3.06
CA PHE A 143 17.80 1.76 2.64
C PHE A 143 16.76 0.69 2.99
N PHE A 144 17.01 -0.58 2.68
CA PHE A 144 16.08 -1.68 2.93
C PHE A 144 16.18 -2.27 4.34
N LYS A 145 17.12 -1.79 5.17
CA LYS A 145 17.44 -2.33 6.51
C LYS A 145 17.71 -3.83 6.48
N VAL A 146 18.55 -4.26 5.55
CA VAL A 146 19.01 -5.65 5.39
C VAL A 146 20.54 -5.70 5.49
N SER A 147 21.10 -6.90 5.62
CA SER A 147 22.57 -7.05 5.58
C SER A 147 23.11 -6.79 4.17
N VAL A 148 24.32 -6.22 4.09
CA VAL A 148 25.05 -6.01 2.83
C VAL A 148 25.23 -7.32 2.08
N LEU A 149 25.53 -8.41 2.80
CA LEU A 149 25.68 -9.74 2.24
C LEU A 149 24.42 -10.22 1.50
N ARG A 150 23.23 -9.87 2.01
CA ARG A 150 21.95 -10.22 1.34
C ARG A 150 21.82 -9.53 0.00
N VAL A 151 22.24 -8.27 -0.11
CA VAL A 151 22.21 -7.53 -1.37
C VAL A 151 23.26 -8.05 -2.33
N LYS A 152 24.50 -8.33 -1.85
CA LYS A 152 25.58 -8.93 -2.65
C LYS A 152 25.16 -10.27 -3.26
N ARG A 153 24.50 -11.14 -2.47
CA ARG A 153 23.99 -12.45 -2.95
C ARG A 153 22.89 -12.31 -4.02
N ALA A 154 22.21 -11.17 -4.11
CA ALA A 154 21.20 -10.92 -5.16
C ALA A 154 21.83 -10.62 -6.53
N GLY A 155 23.10 -10.27 -6.59
CA GLY A 155 23.88 -10.11 -7.82
C GLY A 155 24.73 -8.84 -7.89
N LYS A 156 25.40 -8.64 -9.03
CA LYS A 156 26.26 -7.48 -9.30
C LYS A 156 25.46 -6.21 -9.53
N LEU A 157 25.99 -5.07 -9.07
CA LEU A 157 25.41 -3.73 -9.26
C LEU A 157 25.70 -3.21 -10.68
N ILE A 158 24.89 -3.62 -11.62
CA ILE A 158 24.93 -3.13 -13.01
C ILE A 158 23.74 -2.21 -13.21
N PRO A 159 23.91 -0.91 -13.56
CA PRO A 159 22.81 0.00 -13.79
C PRO A 159 21.73 -0.58 -14.73
N GLY A 160 20.47 -0.48 -14.32
CA GLY A 160 19.34 -1.06 -15.06
C GLY A 160 19.01 -2.52 -14.70
N LYS A 161 19.95 -3.29 -14.14
CA LYS A 161 19.73 -4.69 -13.70
C LYS A 161 18.73 -4.73 -12.53
N LEU A 162 17.91 -5.78 -12.50
CA LEU A 162 17.00 -6.06 -11.38
C LEU A 162 17.69 -7.01 -10.39
N LEU A 163 17.76 -6.60 -9.13
CA LEU A 163 18.15 -7.43 -8.00
C LEU A 163 16.90 -7.86 -7.24
N LYS A 164 16.82 -9.13 -6.89
CA LYS A 164 15.72 -9.68 -6.10
C LYS A 164 16.24 -10.21 -4.77
N PHE A 165 15.77 -9.67 -3.65
CA PHE A 165 16.17 -10.07 -2.31
C PHE A 165 15.04 -9.92 -1.28
N LYS A 166 15.13 -10.66 -0.18
CA LYS A 166 14.18 -10.57 0.94
C LYS A 166 14.38 -9.25 1.69
N ALA A 167 13.29 -8.50 1.85
CA ALA A 167 13.24 -7.27 2.66
C ALA A 167 11.82 -7.07 3.18
N ASN A 168 11.71 -6.74 4.47
CA ASN A 168 10.42 -6.42 5.10
C ASN A 168 10.17 -4.92 4.97
N VAL A 169 9.41 -4.54 3.98
CA VAL A 169 9.14 -3.13 3.66
C VAL A 169 7.69 -2.93 3.28
N PHE A 170 7.23 -1.70 3.42
CA PHE A 170 5.94 -1.28 2.88
C PHE A 170 6.12 -0.38 1.68
N SER A 171 5.14 -0.44 0.80
CA SER A 171 5.00 0.48 -0.32
C SER A 171 3.60 1.08 -0.35
N HIS A 172 3.45 2.14 -1.10
CA HIS A 172 2.18 2.77 -1.36
C HIS A 172 2.13 3.35 -2.78
N LYS A 173 0.96 3.81 -3.21
CA LYS A 173 0.75 4.46 -4.49
C LYS A 173 -0.02 5.75 -4.27
N ARG A 174 0.49 6.88 -4.75
CA ARG A 174 -0.16 8.19 -4.58
C ARG A 174 -1.29 8.39 -5.58
N GLY A 175 -2.45 7.83 -5.25
CA GLY A 175 -3.63 7.92 -6.10
C GLY A 175 -3.35 7.50 -7.56
N TRP A 176 -3.68 8.38 -8.51
CA TRP A 176 -3.41 8.22 -9.94
C TRP A 176 -2.14 8.95 -10.40
N ALA A 177 -1.37 9.52 -9.48
CA ALA A 177 -0.22 10.35 -9.81
C ALA A 177 1.09 9.56 -9.93
N THR A 178 1.22 8.41 -9.25
CA THR A 178 2.49 7.66 -9.23
C THR A 178 2.28 6.17 -9.41
N GLY A 179 3.34 5.47 -9.84
CA GLY A 179 3.48 4.04 -9.58
C GLY A 179 3.74 3.76 -8.08
N PRO A 180 4.03 2.49 -7.72
CA PRO A 180 4.39 2.11 -6.37
C PRO A 180 5.65 2.80 -5.86
N LEU A 181 5.62 3.30 -4.64
CA LEU A 181 6.71 3.97 -3.97
C LEU A 181 7.08 3.21 -2.68
N LEU A 182 8.39 3.04 -2.45
CA LEU A 182 8.96 2.47 -1.21
C LEU A 182 9.35 3.54 -0.20
N ILE A 183 9.16 4.81 -0.54
CA ILE A 183 9.58 5.96 0.26
C ILE A 183 8.38 6.73 0.81
N ASP A 184 8.55 7.27 1.98
CA ASP A 184 7.58 8.17 2.63
C ASP A 184 7.67 9.62 2.08
N ALA A 185 6.90 10.53 2.67
CA ALA A 185 6.89 11.95 2.25
C ALA A 185 8.23 12.68 2.50
N LYS A 186 9.16 12.10 3.25
CA LYS A 186 10.53 12.62 3.48
C LYS A 186 11.60 11.82 2.70
N GLY A 187 11.21 10.96 1.75
CA GLY A 187 12.13 10.15 0.97
C GLY A 187 12.76 8.96 1.72
N LYS A 188 12.28 8.63 2.92
CA LYS A 188 12.79 7.52 3.71
C LYS A 188 12.04 6.23 3.39
N SER A 189 12.77 5.09 3.39
CA SER A 189 12.15 3.78 3.22
C SER A 189 11.16 3.45 4.34
N ILE A 190 10.08 2.74 3.99
CA ILE A 190 8.97 2.49 4.90
C ILE A 190 9.05 1.06 5.43
N GLN A 191 9.39 0.89 6.70
CA GLN A 191 9.32 -0.40 7.42
C GLN A 191 8.06 -0.51 8.28
N ASP A 192 7.57 0.62 8.81
CA ASP A 192 6.30 0.72 9.50
C ASP A 192 5.61 2.01 9.05
N PRO A 193 4.47 1.90 8.35
CA PRO A 193 3.72 3.08 7.90
C PRO A 193 3.29 4.02 9.03
N ARG A 194 3.16 3.54 10.27
CA ARG A 194 2.77 4.37 11.42
C ARG A 194 3.88 5.34 11.81
N ALA A 195 5.14 4.94 11.62
CA ALA A 195 6.32 5.77 11.88
C ALA A 195 6.76 6.61 10.66
N ALA A 196 6.24 6.33 9.47
CA ALA A 196 6.58 7.03 8.23
C ALA A 196 5.98 8.44 8.18
N SER A 197 6.64 9.35 7.47
CA SER A 197 6.05 10.67 7.16
C SER A 197 4.94 10.51 6.11
N ARG A 198 3.75 11.00 6.42
CA ARG A 198 2.57 10.95 5.53
C ARG A 198 2.04 12.34 5.22
N ASN A 199 2.86 13.36 5.45
CA ASN A 199 2.52 14.76 5.20
C ASN A 199 2.90 15.14 3.76
N TYR A 200 1.96 14.96 2.86
CA TYR A 200 2.09 15.39 1.46
C TYR A 200 1.45 16.76 1.24
N PRO A 201 1.89 17.55 0.25
CA PRO A 201 1.26 18.82 -0.07
C PRO A 201 -0.27 18.68 -0.23
N GLY A 202 -1.01 19.46 0.57
CA GLY A 202 -2.48 19.44 0.58
C GLY A 202 -3.14 18.24 1.29
N LEU A 203 -2.41 17.19 1.62
CA LEU A 203 -2.94 15.97 2.24
C LEU A 203 -2.01 15.42 3.32
N ASN A 204 -2.42 15.49 4.57
CA ASN A 204 -1.71 14.87 5.69
C ASN A 204 -2.48 13.65 6.22
N TYR A 205 -2.06 12.45 5.84
CA TYR A 205 -2.69 11.20 6.27
C TYR A 205 -2.26 10.80 7.69
N LYS A 206 -2.42 11.72 8.64
CA LYS A 206 -1.94 11.58 10.03
C LYS A 206 -2.70 10.55 10.86
N LYS A 207 -3.96 10.26 10.51
CA LYS A 207 -4.82 9.42 11.33
C LYS A 207 -4.76 7.96 10.86
N TYR A 208 -4.16 7.10 11.67
CA TYR A 208 -4.19 5.65 11.49
C TYR A 208 -5.59 5.11 11.79
N CYS A 209 -6.16 4.29 10.88
CA CYS A 209 -7.49 3.72 11.03
C CYS A 209 -7.46 2.24 11.41
N SER A 210 -6.69 1.44 10.69
CA SER A 210 -6.66 -0.01 10.90
C SER A 210 -5.52 -0.68 10.14
N SER A 211 -5.22 -1.89 10.56
CA SER A 211 -4.49 -2.88 9.76
C SER A 211 -5.42 -3.99 9.33
N PHE A 212 -5.11 -4.59 8.20
CA PHE A 212 -5.82 -5.71 7.61
C PHE A 212 -4.84 -6.81 7.23
N CYS A 213 -5.32 -8.04 7.27
CA CYS A 213 -4.70 -9.14 6.58
C CYS A 213 -5.51 -9.43 5.32
N VAL A 214 -4.86 -9.31 4.17
CA VAL A 214 -5.46 -9.40 2.84
C VAL A 214 -4.94 -10.66 2.15
N LYS A 215 -5.84 -11.50 1.62
CA LYS A 215 -5.45 -12.67 0.84
C LYS A 215 -4.67 -12.24 -0.40
N ASN A 216 -3.57 -12.93 -0.71
CA ASN A 216 -2.63 -12.51 -1.75
C ASN A 216 -3.13 -12.70 -3.20
N ASN A 217 -4.36 -13.20 -3.39
CA ASN A 217 -4.97 -13.34 -4.71
C ASN A 217 -6.50 -13.23 -4.66
N GLY A 218 -7.09 -12.95 -5.82
CA GLY A 218 -8.53 -12.97 -6.02
C GLY A 218 -9.32 -11.91 -5.26
N ILE A 219 -8.68 -10.81 -4.87
CA ILE A 219 -9.34 -9.63 -4.32
C ILE A 219 -9.90 -8.79 -5.48
N LYS A 220 -11.07 -8.19 -5.26
CA LYS A 220 -11.70 -7.24 -6.17
C LYS A 220 -12.26 -6.06 -5.40
N VAL A 221 -12.04 -4.84 -5.91
CA VAL A 221 -12.56 -3.60 -5.31
C VAL A 221 -13.04 -2.62 -6.37
N GLY A 222 -14.20 -2.04 -6.15
CA GLY A 222 -14.81 -1.08 -7.05
C GLY A 222 -15.40 -1.71 -8.32
N HIS A 223 -15.86 -0.84 -9.21
CA HIS A 223 -16.45 -1.23 -10.50
C HIS A 223 -15.42 -1.17 -11.62
N THR A 224 -15.44 -2.17 -12.51
CA THR A 224 -14.72 -2.14 -13.78
C THR A 224 -15.66 -1.69 -14.90
N HIS A 225 -15.14 -1.19 -16.00
CA HIS A 225 -15.93 -0.75 -17.17
C HIS A 225 -16.96 -1.77 -17.67
N THR A 226 -16.66 -3.06 -17.52
CA THR A 226 -17.48 -4.15 -18.06
C THR A 226 -18.76 -4.41 -17.29
N LYS A 227 -19.03 -3.73 -16.17
CA LYS A 227 -20.20 -3.98 -15.33
C LYS A 227 -21.16 -2.79 -15.14
N VAL A 228 -20.87 -1.65 -15.71
CA VAL A 228 -21.75 -0.46 -15.60
C VAL A 228 -23.00 -0.59 -16.53
N GLY A 229 -22.99 -1.51 -17.48
CA GLY A 229 -24.09 -1.71 -18.44
C GLY A 229 -25.10 -2.81 -18.11
N GLN A 230 -24.89 -3.60 -17.06
CA GLN A 230 -25.81 -4.69 -16.69
C GLN A 230 -26.49 -4.43 -15.35
N LYS A 231 -27.27 -3.37 -15.23
CA LYS A 231 -28.46 -3.44 -14.38
C LYS A 231 -29.54 -4.11 -15.24
N THR A 232 -29.73 -5.38 -15.01
CA THR A 232 -30.98 -6.06 -15.39
C THR A 232 -32.17 -5.24 -14.90
N ARG A 233 -33.01 -4.91 -15.83
CA ARG A 233 -34.36 -4.38 -15.57
C ARG A 233 -35.16 -5.37 -14.74
#